data_5c8983ffb4cd480ef1fd3e345eebcf78
#
_entry.id   5c8983ffb4cd480ef1fd3e345eebcf78
#
_cell.length_a   1.000
_cell.length_b   1.000
_cell.length_c   1.000
_cell.angle_alpha   90.00
_cell.angle_beta   90.00
_cell.angle_gamma   90.00
#
_symmetry.space_group_name_H-M   'P 1'
#
loop_
_entity.id
_entity.type
_entity.pdbx_description
1 polymer ?
#
loop_
_entity_poly.entity_id
_entity_poly.type
_entity_poly.pdbx_seq_one_letter_code
_entity_poly.pdbx_strand_id
1 'polypeptide(L)'
;MQIETSRFGTLELGEDVFIHFPWGIPGFGALKRYVLLEHRSGPFQWLQAVDDPTVAFVVCAPHVLGYRYSLPSEKADPIELDQPDDLAVLVMVCFDRENKSLRPHLRGPLLLNASNRKAYQLVIDAPELDQVLEKVEKP
;
A
#
# COMPACT_ATOMS: atom_id res chain seq x y z
N MET A 1 15.57 3.40 15.62
CA MET A 1 16.38 3.46 14.38
C MET A 1 16.08 4.74 13.62
N GLN A 2 17.12 5.42 13.15
CA GLN A 2 16.95 6.62 12.31
C GLN A 2 16.77 6.22 10.87
N ILE A 3 15.80 6.85 10.19
CA ILE A 3 15.66 6.73 8.74
C ILE A 3 15.74 8.11 8.11
N GLU A 4 16.34 8.14 6.93
CA GLU A 4 16.46 9.36 6.14
C GLU A 4 15.35 9.40 5.10
N THR A 5 14.69 10.55 4.96
CA THR A 5 13.66 10.75 3.95
C THR A 5 13.87 12.09 3.24
N SER A 6 13.57 12.13 1.94
CA SER A 6 13.66 13.36 1.18
C SER A 6 12.52 14.33 1.50
N ARG A 7 11.36 13.81 1.96
CA ARG A 7 10.17 14.64 2.23
C ARG A 7 10.05 15.05 3.68
N PHE A 8 10.50 14.22 4.61
CA PHE A 8 10.24 14.39 6.04
C PHE A 8 11.52 14.55 6.86
N GLY A 9 12.68 14.61 6.20
CA GLY A 9 13.97 14.67 6.87
C GLY A 9 14.32 13.37 7.58
N THR A 10 15.08 13.48 8.65
CA THR A 10 15.48 12.35 9.48
C THR A 10 14.38 12.04 10.48
N LEU A 11 13.96 10.77 10.52
CA LEU A 11 12.91 10.30 11.44
C LEU A 11 13.51 9.26 12.39
N GLU A 12 13.13 9.33 13.67
CA GLU A 12 13.46 8.31 14.66
C GLU A 12 12.26 7.42 14.86
N LEU A 13 12.37 6.14 14.46
CA LEU A 13 11.26 5.19 14.49
C LEU A 13 11.69 3.88 15.13
N GLY A 14 10.77 3.25 15.86
CA GLY A 14 10.94 1.88 16.32
C GLY A 14 10.80 0.90 15.16
N GLU A 15 11.50 -0.21 15.21
CA GLU A 15 11.45 -1.23 14.15
C GLU A 15 10.09 -1.93 14.08
N ASP A 16 9.29 -1.84 15.12
CA ASP A 16 7.94 -2.41 15.17
C ASP A 16 6.95 -1.75 14.21
N VAL A 17 7.26 -0.54 13.70
CA VAL A 17 6.40 0.12 12.71
C VAL A 17 6.81 -0.19 11.27
N PHE A 18 7.90 -0.93 11.06
CA PHE A 18 8.35 -1.27 9.72
C PHE A 18 7.41 -2.30 9.08
N ILE A 19 7.15 -2.09 7.79
CA ILE A 19 6.42 -3.04 6.95
C ILE A 19 7.44 -3.73 6.06
N HIS A 20 7.36 -5.05 6.01
CA HIS A 20 8.29 -5.87 5.25
C HIS A 20 7.64 -6.40 3.98
N PHE A 21 8.24 -6.09 2.85
CA PHE A 21 7.84 -6.62 1.55
C PHE A 21 8.90 -7.66 1.14
N PRO A 22 8.71 -8.95 1.45
CA PRO A 22 9.74 -9.95 1.20
C PRO A 22 10.18 -10.04 -0.27
N TRP A 23 9.28 -9.71 -1.18
CA TRP A 23 9.55 -9.72 -2.63
C TRP A 23 9.75 -8.31 -3.20
N GLY A 24 9.73 -7.29 -2.34
CA GLY A 24 9.74 -5.89 -2.78
C GLY A 24 8.44 -5.51 -3.50
N ILE A 25 8.43 -4.32 -4.08
CA ILE A 25 7.35 -3.85 -4.94
C ILE A 25 7.89 -3.90 -6.38
N PRO A 26 7.14 -4.41 -7.37
CA PRO A 26 7.61 -4.45 -8.75
C PRO A 26 8.19 -3.11 -9.21
N GLY A 27 9.39 -3.15 -9.79
CA GLY A 27 10.18 -1.97 -10.13
C GLY A 27 11.10 -1.48 -9.00
N PHE A 28 10.90 -1.96 -7.76
CA PHE A 28 11.66 -1.55 -6.59
C PHE A 28 12.03 -2.77 -5.73
N GLY A 29 12.35 -3.88 -6.39
CA GLY A 29 12.54 -5.17 -5.73
C GLY A 29 13.67 -5.23 -4.70
N ALA A 30 14.63 -4.32 -4.77
CA ALA A 30 15.71 -4.24 -3.80
C ALA A 30 15.27 -3.61 -2.46
N LEU A 31 14.18 -2.86 -2.45
CA LEU A 31 13.67 -2.20 -1.26
C LEU A 31 12.65 -3.11 -0.58
N LYS A 32 12.96 -3.55 0.64
CA LYS A 32 12.16 -4.55 1.36
C LYS A 32 11.46 -3.99 2.58
N ARG A 33 11.85 -2.79 3.05
CA ARG A 33 11.32 -2.20 4.28
C ARG A 33 10.72 -0.85 3.98
N TYR A 34 9.52 -0.63 4.53
CA TYR A 34 8.77 0.62 4.37
C TYR A 34 8.15 1.02 5.68
N VAL A 35 7.75 2.28 5.78
CA VAL A 35 6.92 2.79 6.88
C VAL A 35 5.77 3.58 6.30
N LEU A 36 4.63 3.58 7.00
CA LEU A 36 3.48 4.41 6.66
C LEU A 36 3.56 5.71 7.46
N LEU A 37 3.51 6.84 6.75
CA LEU A 37 3.54 8.17 7.34
C LEU A 37 2.29 8.93 6.91
N GLU A 38 1.73 9.72 7.82
CA GLU A 38 0.52 10.46 7.51
C GLU A 38 0.77 11.55 6.48
N HIS A 39 -0.15 11.67 5.52
CA HIS A 39 -0.20 12.79 4.61
C HIS A 39 -1.07 13.89 5.24
N ARG A 40 -0.72 15.15 5.00
CA ARG A 40 -1.45 16.31 5.57
C ARG A 40 -2.94 16.32 5.26
N SER A 41 -3.35 15.73 4.16
CA SER A 41 -4.71 15.83 3.62
C SER A 41 -5.54 14.56 3.92
N GLY A 42 -5.74 14.26 5.18
CA GLY A 42 -6.76 13.30 5.56
C GLY A 42 -6.46 11.83 5.24
N PRO A 43 -7.19 11.19 4.30
CA PRO A 43 -7.17 9.71 4.21
C PRO A 43 -5.97 9.12 3.48
N PHE A 44 -5.07 9.97 2.97
CA PHE A 44 -3.89 9.50 2.25
C PHE A 44 -2.71 9.34 3.20
N GLN A 45 -1.83 8.42 2.86
CA GLN A 45 -0.60 8.16 3.60
C GLN A 45 0.56 8.04 2.62
N TRP A 46 1.78 8.24 3.13
CA TRP A 46 3.01 7.97 2.38
C TRP A 46 3.54 6.61 2.79
N LEU A 47 3.82 5.76 1.81
CA LEU A 47 4.57 4.53 2.03
C LEU A 47 6.03 4.84 1.69
N GLN A 48 6.82 5.14 2.72
CA GLN A 48 8.21 5.58 2.58
C GLN A 48 9.15 4.40 2.68
N ALA A 49 10.05 4.24 1.70
CA ALA A 49 11.11 3.25 1.78
C ALA A 49 12.11 3.62 2.88
N VAL A 50 12.52 2.63 3.66
CA VAL A 50 13.49 2.83 4.75
C VAL A 50 14.90 2.99 4.19
N ASP A 51 15.23 2.23 3.15
CA ASP A 51 16.59 2.12 2.63
C ASP A 51 16.87 3.00 1.41
N ASP A 52 15.89 3.80 0.96
CA ASP A 52 16.08 4.81 -0.08
C ASP A 52 15.26 6.04 0.25
N PRO A 53 15.91 7.15 0.64
CA PRO A 53 15.21 8.38 1.04
C PRO A 53 14.30 8.97 -0.03
N THR A 54 14.58 8.70 -1.31
CA THR A 54 13.85 9.31 -2.43
C THR A 54 12.59 8.54 -2.83
N VAL A 55 12.43 7.29 -2.36
CA VAL A 55 11.32 6.43 -2.78
C VAL A 55 10.19 6.48 -1.76
N ALA A 56 9.05 6.98 -2.19
CA ALA A 56 7.82 6.98 -1.40
C ALA A 56 6.63 6.95 -2.34
N PHE A 57 5.57 6.26 -1.92
CA PHE A 57 4.33 6.12 -2.68
C PHE A 57 3.18 6.70 -1.88
N VAL A 58 2.27 7.41 -2.56
CA VAL A 58 1.01 7.81 -1.92
C VAL A 58 0.05 6.64 -1.98
N VAL A 59 -0.53 6.30 -0.85
CA VAL A 59 -1.47 5.18 -0.73
C VAL A 59 -2.72 5.60 0.04
N CYS A 60 -3.80 4.86 -0.17
CA CYS A 60 -5.03 5.02 0.62
C CYS A 60 -5.81 3.73 0.64
N ALA A 61 -6.78 3.64 1.54
CA ALA A 61 -7.71 2.52 1.56
C ALA A 61 -8.62 2.60 0.32
N PRO A 62 -9.05 1.46 -0.26
CA PRO A 62 -9.87 1.46 -1.47
C PRO A 62 -11.17 2.24 -1.35
N HIS A 63 -11.82 2.22 -0.18
CA HIS A 63 -13.11 2.90 0.01
C HIS A 63 -13.00 4.43 -0.14
N VAL A 64 -11.83 5.00 0.11
CA VAL A 64 -11.56 6.43 -0.10
C VAL A 64 -11.80 6.81 -1.57
N LEU A 65 -11.53 5.89 -2.48
CA LEU A 65 -11.68 6.07 -3.92
C LEU A 65 -13.03 5.54 -4.44
N GLY A 66 -13.87 5.02 -3.55
CA GLY A 66 -15.17 4.46 -3.93
C GLY A 66 -15.09 3.02 -4.42
N TYR A 67 -14.14 2.23 -3.93
CA TYR A 67 -13.97 0.84 -4.32
C TYR A 67 -13.84 -0.09 -3.12
N ARG A 68 -14.14 -1.36 -3.37
CA ARG A 68 -13.92 -2.46 -2.43
C ARG A 68 -13.43 -3.68 -3.20
N TYR A 69 -12.46 -4.37 -2.63
CA TYR A 69 -11.97 -5.64 -3.17
C TYR A 69 -12.64 -6.80 -2.43
N SER A 70 -13.14 -7.77 -3.19
CA SER A 70 -13.62 -9.06 -2.67
C SER A 70 -12.65 -10.13 -3.13
N LEU A 71 -11.56 -10.31 -2.39
CA LEU A 71 -10.48 -11.22 -2.78
C LEU A 71 -10.68 -12.60 -2.16
N PRO A 72 -10.37 -13.68 -2.92
CA PRO A 72 -10.29 -15.02 -2.33
C PRO A 72 -9.26 -15.04 -1.19
N SER A 73 -9.52 -15.83 -0.15
CA SER A 73 -8.67 -15.86 1.04
C SER A 73 -7.24 -16.30 0.76
N GLU A 74 -7.03 -17.16 -0.25
CA GLU A 74 -5.70 -17.63 -0.63
C GLU A 74 -4.79 -16.50 -1.15
N LYS A 75 -5.35 -15.36 -1.55
CA LYS A 75 -4.54 -14.21 -1.95
C LYS A 75 -3.74 -13.61 -0.78
N ALA A 76 -4.15 -13.91 0.45
CA ALA A 76 -3.43 -13.47 1.63
C ALA A 76 -2.43 -14.51 2.16
N ASP A 77 -2.33 -15.68 1.53
CA ASP A 77 -1.38 -16.71 1.95
C ASP A 77 0.08 -16.25 1.94
N PRO A 78 0.55 -15.46 0.95
CA PRO A 78 1.94 -14.99 0.97
C PRO A 78 2.33 -14.17 2.20
N ILE A 79 1.38 -13.53 2.86
CA ILE A 79 1.63 -12.74 4.06
C ILE A 79 1.17 -13.48 5.33
N GLU A 80 0.87 -14.75 5.22
CA GLU A 80 0.55 -15.63 6.36
C GLU A 80 -0.60 -15.10 7.21
N LEU A 81 -1.67 -14.63 6.56
CA LEU A 81 -2.82 -14.06 7.25
C LEU A 81 -3.61 -15.15 7.97
N ASP A 82 -3.76 -15.01 9.28
CA ASP A 82 -4.55 -15.93 10.11
C ASP A 82 -5.94 -15.37 10.43
N GLN A 83 -6.02 -14.06 10.69
CA GLN A 83 -7.25 -13.40 11.09
C GLN A 83 -7.67 -12.42 10.01
N PRO A 84 -8.89 -12.56 9.44
CA PRO A 84 -9.35 -11.63 8.39
C PRO A 84 -9.30 -10.15 8.79
N ASP A 85 -9.52 -9.85 10.06
CA ASP A 85 -9.51 -8.47 10.56
C ASP A 85 -8.12 -7.83 10.55
N ASP A 86 -7.06 -8.64 10.43
CA ASP A 86 -5.69 -8.14 10.35
C ASP A 86 -5.29 -7.71 8.95
N LEU A 87 -6.13 -7.98 7.94
CA LEU A 87 -5.83 -7.62 6.56
C LEU A 87 -6.13 -6.14 6.31
N ALA A 88 -5.13 -5.41 5.87
CA ALA A 88 -5.31 -4.07 5.32
C ALA A 88 -5.01 -4.11 3.83
N VAL A 89 -5.84 -3.45 3.04
CA VAL A 89 -5.64 -3.30 1.60
C VAL A 89 -5.37 -1.82 1.33
N LEU A 90 -4.28 -1.54 0.61
CA LEU A 90 -3.90 -0.19 0.25
C LEU A 90 -3.79 -0.10 -1.27
N VAL A 91 -4.20 1.05 -1.81
CA VAL A 91 -4.10 1.34 -3.24
C VAL A 91 -3.10 2.46 -3.43
N MET A 92 -2.11 2.24 -4.31
CA MET A 92 -1.19 3.30 -4.71
C MET A 92 -1.90 4.24 -5.66
N VAL A 93 -1.66 5.55 -5.50
CA VAL A 93 -2.25 6.57 -6.35
C VAL A 93 -1.17 7.50 -6.89
N CYS A 94 -1.38 7.97 -8.13
CA CYS A 94 -0.59 9.04 -8.72
C CYS A 94 -1.50 10.22 -9.03
N PHE A 95 -0.95 11.41 -9.04
CA PHE A 95 -1.69 12.59 -9.49
C PHE A 95 -1.41 12.84 -10.97
N ASP A 96 -2.47 12.86 -11.77
CA ASP A 96 -2.40 13.21 -13.18
C ASP A 96 -2.56 14.73 -13.32
N ARG A 97 -1.46 15.42 -13.62
CA ARG A 97 -1.45 16.87 -13.73
C ARG A 97 -2.25 17.40 -14.92
N GLU A 98 -2.30 16.65 -16.02
CA GLU A 98 -3.03 17.08 -17.22
C GLU A 98 -4.54 17.08 -16.98
N ASN A 99 -5.05 16.03 -16.36
CA ASN A 99 -6.47 15.89 -16.08
C ASN A 99 -6.88 16.36 -14.69
N LYS A 100 -5.91 16.81 -13.89
CA LYS A 100 -6.10 17.25 -12.50
C LYS A 100 -6.88 16.24 -11.67
N SER A 101 -6.55 14.95 -11.83
CA SER A 101 -7.24 13.85 -11.19
C SER A 101 -6.26 12.87 -10.56
N LEU A 102 -6.76 12.06 -9.63
CA LEU A 102 -6.01 10.95 -9.07
C LEU A 102 -6.14 9.73 -9.97
N ARG A 103 -5.04 9.01 -10.16
CA ARG A 103 -5.00 7.78 -10.93
C ARG A 103 -4.64 6.63 -9.98
N PRO A 104 -5.63 5.84 -9.56
CA PRO A 104 -5.37 4.70 -8.69
C PRO A 104 -4.81 3.52 -9.47
N HIS A 105 -3.90 2.79 -8.84
CA HIS A 105 -3.36 1.55 -9.41
C HIS A 105 -4.20 0.36 -8.91
N LEU A 106 -5.39 0.20 -9.48
CA LEU A 106 -6.39 -0.77 -9.01
C LEU A 106 -5.99 -2.23 -9.26
N ARG A 107 -5.14 -2.48 -10.24
CA ARG A 107 -4.68 -3.83 -10.57
C ARG A 107 -3.51 -4.31 -9.73
N GLY A 108 -3.01 -3.46 -8.86
CA GLY A 108 -1.88 -3.78 -8.00
C GLY A 108 -2.08 -3.39 -6.54
N PRO A 109 -3.16 -3.84 -5.89
CA PRO A 109 -3.36 -3.49 -4.49
C PRO A 109 -2.25 -4.08 -3.62
N LEU A 110 -1.90 -3.36 -2.56
CA LEU A 110 -0.97 -3.83 -1.56
C LEU A 110 -1.77 -4.51 -0.46
N LEU A 111 -1.42 -5.76 -0.15
CA LEU A 111 -2.03 -6.50 0.96
C LEU A 111 -1.05 -6.49 2.13
N LEU A 112 -1.51 -6.06 3.28
CA LEU A 112 -0.72 -5.95 4.51
C LEU A 112 -1.36 -6.76 5.61
N ASN A 113 -0.59 -7.63 6.26
CA ASN A 113 -1.00 -8.30 7.49
C ASN A 113 -0.52 -7.46 8.68
N ALA A 114 -1.45 -6.84 9.38
CA ALA A 114 -1.14 -5.97 10.51
C ALA A 114 -0.50 -6.72 11.68
N SER A 115 -0.74 -8.03 11.79
CA SER A 115 -0.20 -8.84 12.88
C SER A 115 1.31 -9.06 12.75
N ASN A 116 1.79 -9.44 11.56
CA ASN A 116 3.21 -9.74 11.35
C ASN A 116 3.94 -8.67 10.53
N ARG A 117 3.23 -7.64 10.09
CA ARG A 117 3.79 -6.53 9.32
C ARG A 117 4.36 -6.95 7.96
N LYS A 118 3.96 -8.09 7.42
CA LYS A 118 4.34 -8.50 6.07
C LYS A 118 3.34 -7.97 5.06
N ALA A 119 3.83 -7.61 3.89
CA ALA A 119 3.01 -7.10 2.80
C ALA A 119 3.53 -7.57 1.45
N TYR A 120 2.67 -7.53 0.45
CA TYR A 120 3.08 -7.76 -0.93
C TYR A 120 2.11 -7.06 -1.88
N GLN A 121 2.56 -6.84 -3.11
CA GLN A 121 1.68 -6.31 -4.14
C GLN A 121 1.04 -7.47 -4.89
N LEU A 122 -0.29 -7.56 -4.79
CA LEU A 122 -1.06 -8.50 -5.59
C LEU A 122 -1.24 -7.92 -6.99
N VAL A 123 -0.86 -8.70 -8.02
CA VAL A 123 -1.07 -8.30 -9.42
C VAL A 123 -2.32 -9.00 -9.94
N ILE A 124 -3.29 -8.21 -10.40
CA ILE A 124 -4.58 -8.71 -10.86
C ILE A 124 -4.72 -8.38 -12.34
N ASP A 125 -5.05 -9.37 -13.17
CA ASP A 125 -5.31 -9.11 -14.59
C ASP A 125 -6.69 -8.46 -14.78
N ALA A 126 -6.93 -7.88 -15.95
CA ALA A 126 -8.16 -7.12 -16.20
C ALA A 126 -9.44 -7.96 -16.05
N PRO A 127 -9.52 -9.21 -16.57
CA PRO A 127 -10.71 -10.03 -16.37
C PRO A 127 -10.99 -10.38 -14.92
N GLU A 128 -9.94 -10.70 -14.15
CA GLU A 128 -10.08 -10.99 -12.73
C GLU A 128 -10.50 -9.75 -11.94
N LEU A 129 -9.99 -8.58 -12.32
CA LEU A 129 -10.32 -7.33 -11.66
C LEU A 129 -11.83 -7.06 -11.70
N ASP A 130 -12.46 -7.32 -12.83
CA ASP A 130 -13.91 -7.15 -12.98
C ASP A 130 -14.72 -8.02 -12.04
N GLN A 131 -14.15 -9.14 -11.60
CA GLN A 131 -14.79 -10.06 -10.67
C GLN A 131 -14.62 -9.69 -9.21
N VAL A 132 -13.48 -9.08 -8.84
CA VAL A 132 -13.11 -8.85 -7.45
C VAL A 132 -13.27 -7.40 -7.00
N LEU A 133 -13.36 -6.46 -7.93
CA LEU A 133 -13.47 -5.04 -7.61
C LEU A 133 -14.91 -4.57 -7.74
N GLU A 134 -15.43 -3.97 -6.68
CA GLU A 134 -16.77 -3.38 -6.68
C GLU A 134 -16.68 -1.88 -6.46
N LYS A 135 -17.58 -1.14 -7.09
CA LYS A 135 -17.79 0.27 -6.76
C LYS A 135 -18.65 0.36 -5.52
N VAL A 136 -18.25 1.21 -4.59
CA VAL A 136 -19.02 1.48 -3.38
C VAL A 136 -19.19 2.98 -3.23
N GLU A 137 -20.10 3.39 -2.35
CA GLU A 137 -20.33 4.79 -2.11
C GLU A 137 -19.11 5.40 -1.40
N LYS A 138 -18.66 6.57 -1.91
CA LYS A 138 -17.54 7.27 -1.26
C LYS A 138 -17.98 7.86 0.07
N PRO A 139 -17.10 7.84 1.09
CA PRO A 139 -17.38 8.47 2.36
C PRO A 139 -17.52 9.99 2.26
#